data_226108fb1d6020a915bc0f58a147ee76
#
_entry.id   226108fb1d6020a915bc0f58a147ee76
#
_cell.length_a   1.000
_cell.length_b   1.000
_cell.length_c   1.000
_cell.angle_alpha   90.00
_cell.angle_beta   90.00
_cell.angle_gamma   90.00
#
_symmetry.space_group_name_H-M   'P 1'
#
loop_
_entity.id
_entity.type
_entity.pdbx_description
1 polymer ?
#
loop_
_entity_poly.entity_id
_entity_poly.type
_entity_poly.pdbx_seq_one_letter_code
_entity_poly.pdbx_strand_id
1 'polypeptide(L)'
;MMAMRVIPPVSRTSRSATRRAGLASLCRMALYAAYGSNLDPEQMHRRCPHSPVAGTGWLEGWRLTFGGEDLGWDGSLATLVQAPGEHVFVGLYDTTDADAEQLDAWEGADTGLYRKLRVRVHTLDGDKLCWVYVLDGYEGGLPSARYLGVLADAAEAAGAPDDYVRELRTRPCRSSGLV
;
A
#
# COMPACT_ATOMS: atom_id res chain seq x y z
N MET A 1 -67.87 -43.57 36.65
CA MET A 1 -66.58 -43.11 37.26
C MET A 1 -65.46 -43.42 36.26
N MET A 2 -65.00 -42.42 35.60
CA MET A 2 -64.09 -42.50 34.50
C MET A 2 -62.69 -42.09 34.97
N ALA A 3 -61.77 -43.03 34.96
CA ALA A 3 -60.40 -42.81 35.45
C ALA A 3 -59.58 -42.01 34.43
N MET A 4 -59.12 -40.88 34.85
CA MET A 4 -58.28 -39.95 34.08
C MET A 4 -56.83 -40.40 34.12
N ARG A 5 -56.28 -40.82 32.99
CA ARG A 5 -54.88 -41.18 32.85
C ARG A 5 -54.02 -39.88 32.76
N VAL A 6 -53.14 -39.70 33.73
CA VAL A 6 -52.15 -38.65 33.77
C VAL A 6 -50.93 -39.07 32.90
N ILE A 7 -50.62 -38.28 31.89
CA ILE A 7 -49.42 -38.46 31.04
C ILE A 7 -48.26 -37.69 31.67
N PRO A 8 -47.09 -38.27 31.93
CA PRO A 8 -45.93 -37.55 32.45
C PRO A 8 -45.28 -36.69 31.35
N PRO A 9 -44.64 -35.53 31.68
CA PRO A 9 -44.02 -34.66 30.70
C PRO A 9 -42.71 -35.27 30.18
N VAL A 10 -42.56 -35.24 28.87
CA VAL A 10 -41.33 -35.58 28.14
C VAL A 10 -40.28 -34.51 28.39
N SER A 11 -39.21 -34.89 29.08
CA SER A 11 -38.04 -34.02 29.27
C SER A 11 -37.31 -33.84 27.95
N ARG A 12 -37.38 -32.66 27.39
CA ARG A 12 -36.53 -32.24 26.28
C ARG A 12 -35.14 -31.94 26.78
N THR A 13 -34.21 -32.86 26.67
CA THR A 13 -32.79 -32.57 26.75
C THR A 13 -32.38 -31.77 25.50
N SER A 14 -32.30 -30.48 25.62
CA SER A 14 -31.69 -29.59 24.62
C SER A 14 -30.17 -29.78 24.69
N ARG A 15 -29.65 -30.58 23.79
CA ARG A 15 -28.20 -30.53 23.49
C ARG A 15 -27.92 -29.27 22.69
N SER A 16 -27.57 -28.22 23.38
CA SER A 16 -26.93 -27.04 22.83
C SER A 16 -25.56 -27.46 22.33
N ALA A 17 -25.50 -27.86 21.07
CA ALA A 17 -24.24 -27.94 20.34
C ALA A 17 -23.80 -26.50 20.01
N THR A 18 -23.06 -25.91 20.90
CA THR A 18 -22.31 -24.67 20.64
C THR A 18 -21.25 -25.03 19.59
N ARG A 19 -21.60 -24.90 18.32
CA ARG A 19 -20.63 -24.79 17.25
C ARG A 19 -19.85 -23.51 17.50
N ARG A 20 -18.72 -23.61 18.16
CA ARG A 20 -17.64 -22.66 18.02
C ARG A 20 -17.19 -22.74 16.57
N ALA A 21 -17.80 -21.94 15.71
CA ALA A 21 -17.18 -21.55 14.47
C ALA A 21 -15.94 -20.76 14.89
N GLY A 22 -14.78 -21.43 14.89
CA GLY A 22 -13.51 -20.73 14.85
C GLY A 22 -13.54 -19.90 13.57
N LEU A 23 -13.80 -18.61 13.67
CA LEU A 23 -13.37 -17.66 12.67
C LEU A 23 -11.85 -17.78 12.67
N ALA A 24 -11.31 -18.59 11.78
CA ALA A 24 -10.00 -18.32 11.24
C ALA A 24 -10.13 -16.90 10.71
N SER A 25 -9.50 -15.94 11.38
CA SER A 25 -9.24 -14.63 10.82
C SER A 25 -8.56 -14.90 9.48
N LEU A 26 -9.32 -14.85 8.40
CA LEU A 26 -8.76 -14.82 7.07
C LEU A 26 -7.92 -13.54 7.10
N CYS A 27 -6.61 -13.70 7.22
CA CYS A 27 -5.65 -12.63 7.05
C CYS A 27 -6.00 -11.96 5.73
N ARG A 28 -6.61 -10.79 5.80
CA ARG A 28 -7.17 -10.12 4.62
C ARG A 28 -6.00 -9.49 3.91
N MET A 29 -5.44 -10.24 2.97
CA MET A 29 -4.41 -9.74 2.09
C MET A 29 -4.96 -8.56 1.31
N ALA A 30 -4.31 -7.42 1.39
CA ALA A 30 -4.69 -6.20 0.68
C ALA A 30 -3.53 -5.75 -0.21
N LEU A 31 -3.79 -5.50 -1.49
CA LEU A 31 -2.75 -5.08 -2.41
C LEU A 31 -2.30 -3.65 -2.12
N TYR A 32 -1.03 -3.50 -1.80
CA TYR A 32 -0.33 -2.24 -1.71
C TYR A 32 0.34 -1.91 -3.04
N ALA A 33 0.16 -0.71 -3.55
CA ALA A 33 0.85 -0.21 -4.73
C ALA A 33 1.92 0.80 -4.32
N ALA A 34 3.18 0.41 -4.46
CA ALA A 34 4.35 1.23 -4.17
C ALA A 34 4.77 2.00 -5.43
N TYR A 35 5.06 3.28 -5.28
CA TYR A 35 5.54 4.18 -6.35
C TYR A 35 6.81 4.95 -5.96
N GLY A 36 7.20 4.89 -4.69
CA GLY A 36 8.38 5.56 -4.12
C GLY A 36 9.52 4.57 -3.84
N SER A 37 10.28 4.78 -2.78
CA SER A 37 11.39 3.91 -2.40
C SER A 37 10.95 2.46 -2.09
N ASN A 38 9.68 2.24 -1.72
CA ASN A 38 9.11 0.90 -1.53
C ASN A 38 8.89 0.12 -2.84
N LEU A 39 9.15 0.73 -4.01
CA LEU A 39 9.26 -0.01 -5.27
C LEU A 39 10.38 -1.05 -5.21
N ASP A 40 11.49 -0.77 -4.50
CA ASP A 40 12.60 -1.70 -4.33
C ASP A 40 12.14 -2.96 -3.56
N PRO A 41 12.15 -4.14 -4.21
CA PRO A 41 11.70 -5.39 -3.58
C PRO A 41 12.55 -5.79 -2.37
N GLU A 42 13.85 -5.49 -2.37
CA GLU A 42 14.71 -5.79 -1.22
C GLU A 42 14.38 -4.90 -0.02
N GLN A 43 14.14 -3.61 -0.26
CA GLN A 43 13.70 -2.70 0.80
C GLN A 43 12.36 -3.16 1.36
N MET A 44 11.43 -3.51 0.49
CA MET A 44 10.10 -3.95 0.89
C MET A 44 10.15 -5.25 1.69
N HIS A 45 11.01 -6.21 1.28
CA HIS A 45 11.19 -7.45 2.03
C HIS A 45 11.79 -7.21 3.44
N ARG A 46 12.67 -6.22 3.59
CA ARG A 46 13.21 -5.85 4.91
C ARG A 46 12.17 -5.20 5.81
N ARG A 47 11.28 -4.39 5.25
CA ARG A 47 10.21 -3.68 5.98
C ARG A 47 9.03 -4.58 6.29
N CYS A 48 8.66 -5.42 5.34
CA CYS A 48 7.44 -6.23 5.33
C CYS A 48 7.75 -7.64 4.82
N PRO A 49 8.37 -8.50 5.65
CA PRO A 49 8.87 -9.81 5.21
C PRO A 49 7.77 -10.80 4.81
N HIS A 50 6.52 -10.54 5.19
CA HIS A 50 5.36 -11.39 4.87
C HIS A 50 4.49 -10.83 3.74
N SER A 51 5.01 -9.84 3.02
CA SER A 51 4.32 -9.15 1.91
C SER A 51 5.02 -9.44 0.58
N PRO A 52 4.75 -10.57 -0.06
CA PRO A 52 5.40 -10.95 -1.33
C PRO A 52 5.03 -9.97 -2.44
N VAL A 53 5.92 -9.88 -3.44
CA VAL A 53 5.65 -9.19 -4.70
C VAL A 53 4.46 -9.88 -5.40
N ALA A 54 3.45 -9.10 -5.76
CA ALA A 54 2.23 -9.53 -6.46
C ALA A 54 2.17 -9.07 -7.92
N GLY A 55 3.24 -8.46 -8.41
CA GLY A 55 3.40 -7.98 -9.78
C GLY A 55 3.68 -6.49 -9.87
N THR A 56 3.50 -5.95 -11.08
CA THR A 56 3.66 -4.53 -11.37
C THR A 56 2.48 -4.03 -12.19
N GLY A 57 2.34 -2.72 -12.33
CA GLY A 57 1.29 -2.13 -13.15
C GLY A 57 1.42 -0.62 -13.28
N TRP A 58 0.37 -0.03 -13.84
CA TRP A 58 0.30 1.40 -14.09
C TRP A 58 -0.90 2.02 -13.38
N LEU A 59 -0.65 3.11 -12.72
CA LEU A 59 -1.67 3.95 -12.11
C LEU A 59 -2.02 5.07 -13.09
N GLU A 60 -3.06 4.84 -13.88
CA GLU A 60 -3.53 5.76 -14.92
C GLU A 60 -4.25 6.97 -14.32
N GLY A 61 -4.06 8.14 -14.93
CA GLY A 61 -4.68 9.39 -14.48
C GLY A 61 -4.01 10.00 -13.26
N TRP A 62 -2.79 9.59 -12.96
CA TRP A 62 -1.98 10.09 -11.85
C TRP A 62 -0.58 10.48 -12.30
N ARG A 63 0.01 11.42 -11.59
CA ARG A 63 1.37 11.88 -11.79
C ARG A 63 2.16 11.78 -10.48
N LEU A 64 3.38 11.27 -10.57
CA LEU A 64 4.35 11.34 -9.49
C LEU A 64 4.84 12.79 -9.37
N THR A 65 4.76 13.34 -8.18
CA THR A 65 5.25 14.69 -7.87
C THR A 65 5.92 14.70 -6.49
N PHE A 66 6.31 15.88 -6.05
CA PHE A 66 7.01 16.07 -4.78
C PHE A 66 6.32 17.17 -3.98
N GLY A 67 6.33 17.02 -2.66
CA GLY A 67 5.73 17.98 -1.74
C GLY A 67 6.31 17.86 -0.34
N GLY A 68 5.84 18.72 0.58
CA GLY A 68 6.25 18.68 1.97
C GLY A 68 7.73 18.99 2.16
N GLU A 69 8.14 20.24 1.91
CA GLU A 69 9.52 20.66 2.18
C GLU A 69 9.91 20.40 3.64
N ASP A 70 11.10 19.83 3.85
CA ASP A 70 11.76 19.63 5.16
C ASP A 70 11.14 18.56 6.10
N LEU A 71 10.39 17.60 5.56
CA LEU A 71 9.80 16.51 6.36
C LEU A 71 10.74 15.30 6.60
N GLY A 72 12.03 15.53 6.75
CA GLY A 72 12.96 14.49 7.22
C GLY A 72 13.92 13.93 6.16
N TRP A 73 13.73 14.23 4.89
CA TRP A 73 14.71 14.03 3.82
C TRP A 73 15.23 15.42 3.40
N ASP A 74 16.43 15.48 2.90
CA ASP A 74 16.99 16.71 2.33
C ASP A 74 16.21 17.06 1.04
N GLY A 75 15.08 17.75 1.19
CA GLY A 75 14.17 18.14 0.12
C GLY A 75 12.76 17.51 0.22
N SER A 76 11.96 17.74 -0.82
CA SER A 76 10.56 17.31 -0.88
C SER A 76 10.41 15.80 -1.09
N LEU A 77 9.36 15.24 -0.51
CA LEU A 77 9.02 13.82 -0.58
C LEU A 77 8.11 13.50 -1.76
N ALA A 78 8.23 12.27 -2.28
CA ALA A 78 7.39 11.78 -3.36
C ALA A 78 5.93 11.64 -2.93
N THR A 79 5.04 12.07 -3.81
CA THR A 79 3.59 11.92 -3.64
C THR A 79 2.90 11.76 -5.01
N LEU A 80 1.60 11.51 -4.98
CA LEU A 80 0.75 11.37 -6.15
C LEU A 80 -0.30 12.47 -6.21
N VAL A 81 -0.52 13.00 -7.41
CA VAL A 81 -1.63 13.91 -7.70
C VAL A 81 -2.43 13.40 -8.90
N GLN A 82 -3.71 13.71 -8.94
CA GLN A 82 -4.53 13.39 -10.11
C GLN A 82 -4.09 14.23 -11.31
N ALA A 83 -3.81 13.57 -12.43
CA ALA A 83 -3.36 14.18 -13.68
C ALA A 83 -3.87 13.36 -14.88
N PRO A 84 -5.04 13.71 -15.43
CA PRO A 84 -5.62 13.00 -16.56
C PRO A 84 -4.64 12.90 -17.74
N GLY A 85 -4.44 11.69 -18.25
CA GLY A 85 -3.53 11.41 -19.35
C GLY A 85 -2.08 11.09 -18.96
N GLU A 86 -1.74 11.22 -17.68
CA GLU A 86 -0.45 10.78 -17.14
C GLU A 86 -0.57 9.42 -16.43
N HIS A 87 0.53 8.78 -16.16
CA HIS A 87 0.58 7.48 -15.52
C HIS A 87 1.83 7.32 -14.65
N VAL A 88 1.72 6.46 -13.63
CA VAL A 88 2.81 6.17 -12.70
C VAL A 88 3.03 4.67 -12.63
N PHE A 89 4.28 4.23 -12.79
CA PHE A 89 4.64 2.84 -12.58
C PHE A 89 4.58 2.48 -11.10
N VAL A 90 4.01 1.30 -10.79
CA VAL A 90 3.85 0.82 -9.42
C VAL A 90 4.23 -0.64 -9.29
N GLY A 91 4.86 -0.99 -8.17
CA GLY A 91 5.04 -2.36 -7.72
C GLY A 91 3.88 -2.75 -6.80
N LEU A 92 3.37 -3.97 -6.95
CA LEU A 92 2.28 -4.50 -6.15
C LEU A 92 2.79 -5.50 -5.12
N TYR A 93 2.32 -5.37 -3.90
CA TYR A 93 2.65 -6.26 -2.79
C TYR A 93 1.38 -6.76 -2.13
N ASP A 94 1.33 -8.06 -1.87
CA ASP A 94 0.21 -8.69 -1.15
C ASP A 94 0.48 -8.57 0.35
N THR A 95 -0.04 -7.52 0.97
CA THR A 95 0.30 -7.15 2.35
C THR A 95 -0.60 -7.83 3.36
N THR A 96 0.01 -8.39 4.41
CA THR A 96 -0.70 -8.83 5.61
C THR A 96 -1.11 -7.61 6.45
N ASP A 97 -2.11 -7.78 7.32
CA ASP A 97 -2.54 -6.71 8.23
C ASP A 97 -1.37 -6.24 9.13
N ALA A 98 -0.54 -7.16 9.62
CA ALA A 98 0.61 -6.84 10.47
C ALA A 98 1.68 -6.03 9.73
N ASP A 99 2.03 -6.43 8.48
CA ASP A 99 2.98 -5.69 7.67
C ASP A 99 2.41 -4.32 7.23
N ALA A 100 1.09 -4.22 7.02
CA ALA A 100 0.43 -2.97 6.71
C ALA A 100 0.47 -1.97 7.89
N GLU A 101 0.31 -2.45 9.13
CA GLU A 101 0.48 -1.63 10.34
C GLU A 101 1.94 -1.17 10.50
N GLN A 102 2.90 -2.04 10.18
CA GLN A 102 4.31 -1.68 10.21
C GLN A 102 4.67 -0.63 9.14
N LEU A 103 4.10 -0.74 7.93
CA LEU A 103 4.24 0.28 6.90
C LEU A 103 3.64 1.62 7.32
N ASP A 104 2.49 1.62 8.00
CA ASP A 104 1.87 2.83 8.52
C ASP A 104 2.80 3.60 9.45
N ALA A 105 3.50 2.88 10.33
CA ALA A 105 4.51 3.48 11.21
C ALA A 105 5.72 4.02 10.43
N TRP A 106 6.20 3.32 9.39
CA TRP A 106 7.30 3.79 8.55
C TRP A 106 6.96 5.03 7.74
N GLU A 107 5.74 5.10 7.19
CA GLU A 107 5.27 6.21 6.36
C GLU A 107 4.67 7.36 7.20
N GLY A 108 4.58 7.19 8.52
CA GLY A 108 3.98 8.19 9.40
C GLY A 108 2.49 8.41 9.14
N ALA A 109 1.78 7.38 8.68
CA ALA A 109 0.36 7.47 8.41
C ALA A 109 -0.45 7.66 9.69
N ASP A 110 0.03 7.15 10.81
CA ASP A 110 -0.51 7.35 12.16
C ASP A 110 -0.33 8.79 12.68
N THR A 111 0.68 9.50 12.19
CA THR A 111 0.93 10.92 12.49
C THR A 111 0.26 11.88 11.50
N GLY A 112 -0.42 11.35 10.49
CA GLY A 112 -1.09 12.13 9.45
C GLY A 112 -0.17 12.69 8.37
N LEU A 113 1.08 12.23 8.28
CA LEU A 113 2.01 12.64 7.23
C LEU A 113 1.55 12.11 5.86
N TYR A 114 1.25 10.81 5.79
CA TYR A 114 0.67 10.19 4.61
C TYR A 114 -0.72 9.65 4.95
N ARG A 115 -1.59 9.64 3.96
CA ARG A 115 -2.91 9.00 4.03
C ARG A 115 -3.02 7.88 3.01
N LYS A 116 -3.80 6.86 3.33
CA LYS A 116 -4.11 5.77 2.39
C LYS A 116 -5.25 6.15 1.47
N LEU A 117 -5.06 5.94 0.17
CA LEU A 117 -6.11 6.04 -0.84
C LEU A 117 -6.30 4.70 -1.53
N ARG A 118 -7.54 4.40 -1.88
CA ARG A 118 -7.84 3.28 -2.77
C ARG A 118 -7.76 3.75 -4.21
N VAL A 119 -7.02 2.99 -5.01
CA VAL A 119 -6.76 3.28 -6.41
C VAL A 119 -6.94 2.02 -7.26
N ARG A 120 -7.18 2.20 -8.54
CA ARG A 120 -7.22 1.13 -9.52
C ARG A 120 -5.90 1.12 -10.27
N VAL A 121 -5.23 -0.04 -10.29
CA VAL A 121 -3.98 -0.26 -11.00
C VAL A 121 -4.24 -1.17 -12.19
N HIS A 122 -3.81 -0.76 -13.37
CA HIS A 122 -3.87 -1.55 -14.59
C HIS A 122 -2.66 -2.48 -14.65
N THR A 123 -2.90 -3.77 -14.72
CA THR A 123 -1.86 -4.81 -14.81
C THR A 123 -2.07 -5.67 -16.05
N LEU A 124 -1.09 -6.51 -16.39
CA LEU A 124 -1.22 -7.46 -17.50
C LEU A 124 -2.36 -8.49 -17.26
N ASP A 125 -2.69 -8.76 -16.01
CA ASP A 125 -3.77 -9.67 -15.62
C ASP A 125 -5.12 -8.96 -15.42
N GLY A 126 -5.23 -7.69 -15.81
CA GLY A 126 -6.40 -6.85 -15.63
C GLY A 126 -6.28 -5.88 -14.46
N ASP A 127 -7.37 -5.17 -14.19
CA ASP A 127 -7.41 -4.13 -13.16
C ASP A 127 -7.43 -4.72 -11.75
N LYS A 128 -6.62 -4.18 -10.86
CA LYS A 128 -6.57 -4.54 -9.45
C LYS A 128 -6.90 -3.35 -8.57
N LEU A 129 -7.71 -3.55 -7.54
CA LEU A 129 -7.98 -2.55 -6.52
C LEU A 129 -6.87 -2.61 -5.47
N CYS A 130 -6.12 -1.54 -5.36
CA CYS A 130 -4.98 -1.41 -4.47
C CYS A 130 -5.16 -0.21 -3.54
N TRP A 131 -4.31 -0.08 -2.55
CA TRP A 131 -4.15 1.14 -1.80
C TRP A 131 -2.73 1.70 -1.99
N VAL A 132 -2.62 3.03 -1.87
CA VAL A 132 -1.35 3.78 -1.96
C VAL A 132 -1.25 4.74 -0.79
N TYR A 133 -0.03 5.13 -0.45
CA TYR A 133 0.19 6.29 0.41
C TYR A 133 0.24 7.57 -0.44
N VAL A 134 -0.41 8.62 0.03
CA VAL A 134 -0.36 9.95 -0.58
C VAL A 134 -0.04 10.96 0.53
N LEU A 135 0.98 11.77 0.31
CA LEU A 135 1.32 12.85 1.22
C LEU A 135 0.19 13.89 1.20
N ASP A 136 -0.35 14.20 2.36
CA ASP A 136 -1.40 15.21 2.50
C ASP A 136 -0.73 16.58 2.70
N GLY A 137 -0.14 17.09 1.63
CA GLY A 137 0.62 18.33 1.61
C GLY A 137 0.51 19.02 0.27
N TYR A 138 0.97 20.26 0.24
CA TYR A 138 1.01 21.02 -1.01
C TYR A 138 1.98 20.38 -1.99
N GLU A 139 1.55 20.26 -3.24
CA GLU A 139 2.43 19.99 -4.37
C GLU A 139 3.39 21.16 -4.55
N GLY A 140 4.65 20.86 -4.70
CA GLY A 140 5.70 21.84 -4.90
C GLY A 140 6.98 21.49 -4.16
N GLY A 141 8.06 22.17 -4.49
CA GLY A 141 9.39 21.88 -3.99
C GLY A 141 10.15 20.86 -4.83
N LEU A 142 11.42 20.73 -4.56
CA LEU A 142 12.33 19.85 -5.30
C LEU A 142 12.86 18.75 -4.37
N PRO A 143 12.89 17.49 -4.83
CA PRO A 143 13.59 16.42 -4.11
C PRO A 143 15.09 16.67 -4.12
N SER A 144 15.83 16.08 -3.18
CA SER A 144 17.28 16.02 -3.32
C SER A 144 17.69 15.10 -4.49
N ALA A 145 18.85 15.37 -5.10
CA ALA A 145 19.39 14.51 -6.14
C ALA A 145 19.60 13.07 -5.65
N ARG A 146 20.00 12.91 -4.38
CA ARG A 146 20.16 11.59 -3.74
C ARG A 146 18.81 10.85 -3.66
N TYR A 147 17.76 11.53 -3.20
CA TYR A 147 16.43 10.92 -3.07
C TYR A 147 15.86 10.52 -4.43
N LEU A 148 16.02 11.38 -5.43
CA LEU A 148 15.61 11.08 -6.81
C LEU A 148 16.36 9.86 -7.38
N GLY A 149 17.66 9.73 -7.09
CA GLY A 149 18.44 8.53 -7.41
C GLY A 149 17.86 7.27 -6.77
N VAL A 150 17.52 7.32 -5.48
CA VAL A 150 16.88 6.18 -4.76
C VAL A 150 15.56 5.78 -5.42
N LEU A 151 14.73 6.74 -5.84
CA LEU A 151 13.46 6.42 -6.51
C LEU A 151 13.68 5.77 -7.88
N ALA A 152 14.64 6.25 -8.64
CA ALA A 152 14.96 5.70 -9.96
C ALA A 152 15.56 4.29 -9.86
N ASP A 153 16.45 4.07 -8.89
CA ASP A 153 17.06 2.75 -8.65
C ASP A 153 16.00 1.75 -8.15
N ALA A 154 15.07 2.19 -7.31
CA ALA A 154 13.94 1.36 -6.87
C ALA A 154 12.99 0.99 -8.02
N ALA A 155 12.72 1.93 -8.94
CA ALA A 155 11.91 1.66 -10.13
C ALA A 155 12.62 0.67 -11.07
N GLU A 156 13.92 0.81 -11.28
CA GLU A 156 14.75 -0.11 -12.06
C GLU A 156 14.76 -1.52 -11.45
N ALA A 157 14.94 -1.63 -10.12
CA ALA A 157 14.90 -2.90 -9.40
C ALA A 157 13.52 -3.59 -9.46
N ALA A 158 12.43 -2.81 -9.55
CA ALA A 158 11.08 -3.32 -9.74
C ALA A 158 10.76 -3.70 -11.20
N GLY A 159 11.67 -3.49 -12.14
CA GLY A 159 11.48 -3.79 -13.56
C GLY A 159 10.67 -2.73 -14.32
N ALA A 160 10.71 -1.47 -13.89
CA ALA A 160 10.14 -0.38 -14.67
C ALA A 160 10.84 -0.23 -16.04
N PRO A 161 10.11 0.22 -17.08
CA PRO A 161 10.72 0.50 -18.38
C PRO A 161 11.85 1.53 -18.31
N ASP A 162 12.87 1.36 -19.15
CA ASP A 162 14.08 2.21 -19.17
C ASP A 162 13.78 3.70 -19.40
N ASP A 163 12.75 4.01 -20.18
CA ASP A 163 12.32 5.40 -20.43
C ASP A 163 11.70 6.03 -19.17
N TYR A 164 10.92 5.29 -18.40
CA TYR A 164 10.39 5.73 -17.12
C TYR A 164 11.50 5.99 -16.11
N VAL A 165 12.46 5.06 -15.98
CA VAL A 165 13.62 5.22 -15.08
C VAL A 165 14.45 6.43 -15.49
N ARG A 166 14.67 6.64 -16.81
CA ARG A 166 15.41 7.79 -17.34
C ARG A 166 14.67 9.09 -17.04
N GLU A 167 13.36 9.11 -17.20
CA GLU A 167 12.53 10.27 -16.84
C GLU A 167 12.72 10.63 -15.38
N LEU A 168 12.64 9.66 -14.46
CA LEU A 168 12.88 9.89 -13.03
C LEU A 168 14.26 10.51 -12.78
N ARG A 169 15.31 9.97 -13.38
CA ARG A 169 16.71 10.45 -13.22
C ARG A 169 16.96 11.86 -13.75
N THR A 170 16.13 12.31 -14.69
CA THR A 170 16.29 13.63 -15.34
C THR A 170 15.37 14.70 -14.75
N ARG A 171 14.54 14.36 -13.77
CA ARG A 171 13.65 15.34 -13.12
C ARG A 171 14.44 16.42 -12.39
N PRO A 172 13.91 17.66 -12.36
CA PRO A 172 14.50 18.71 -11.56
C PRO A 172 14.67 18.30 -10.08
N CYS A 173 15.84 18.58 -9.52
CA CYS A 173 16.16 18.29 -8.12
C CYS A 173 16.97 19.45 -7.51
N ARG A 174 17.01 19.50 -6.19
CA ARG A 174 17.95 20.38 -5.49
C ARG A 174 19.36 19.89 -5.75
N SER A 175 20.23 20.74 -6.29
CA SER A 175 21.65 20.51 -6.22
C SER A 175 22.05 20.57 -4.75
N SER A 176 22.58 19.47 -4.21
CA SER A 176 23.36 19.57 -2.99
C SER A 176 24.57 20.44 -3.31
N GLY A 177 24.46 21.73 -2.99
CA GLY A 177 25.61 22.62 -3.09
C GLY A 177 26.69 22.07 -2.16
N LEU A 178 27.65 21.39 -2.72
CA LEU A 178 28.98 21.27 -2.13
C LEU A 178 29.55 22.69 -2.16
N VAL A 179 29.42 23.41 -1.02
CA VAL A 179 30.24 24.57 -0.70
C VAL A 179 31.44 24.09 0.09
#